data_29d157cf3970a633e97559a56d5061c1
#
_entry.id   29d157cf3970a633e97559a56d5061c1
#
_cell.length_a   1.000
_cell.length_b   1.000
_cell.length_c   1.000
_cell.angle_alpha   90.00
_cell.angle_beta   90.00
_cell.angle_gamma   90.00
#
_symmetry.space_group_name_H-M   'P 1'
#
loop_
_entity.id
_entity.type
_entity.pdbx_description
1 polymer ?
#
loop_
_entity_poly.entity_id
_entity_poly.type
_entity_poly.pdbx_seq_one_letter_code
_entity_poly.pdbx_strand_id
1 'polypeptide(L)'
;MGIHATPRTIASIAALALSCLAALTFAQAQPAPFAAGRAPAGREIVDRDCVGCHAQLFAGDAEQIYRRAERRVKTPAQLLAQVQVCNVNLGKGYFPEEEEHIAAYLNLEFYKFAP
;
A
#
# COMPACT_ATOMS: atom_id res chain seq x y z
N MET A 1 -50.20 55.34 -24.91
CA MET A 1 -50.17 54.02 -24.24
C MET A 1 -48.76 53.49 -24.35
N GLY A 2 -47.95 53.67 -23.25
CA GLY A 2 -46.62 53.26 -23.21
C GLY A 2 -46.53 51.85 -22.56
N ILE A 3 -45.82 50.95 -23.20
CA ILE A 3 -45.53 49.64 -22.65
C ILE A 3 -44.08 49.66 -22.16
N HIS A 4 -43.91 49.77 -20.82
CA HIS A 4 -42.61 49.65 -20.21
C HIS A 4 -42.23 48.17 -20.13
N ALA A 5 -41.34 47.74 -20.99
CA ALA A 5 -40.68 46.43 -20.87
C ALA A 5 -39.52 46.54 -19.87
N THR A 6 -39.64 45.88 -18.73
CA THR A 6 -38.59 45.74 -17.72
C THR A 6 -37.60 44.66 -18.10
N PRO A 7 -36.28 44.91 -18.10
CA PRO A 7 -35.29 43.86 -18.31
C PRO A 7 -34.97 43.17 -16.97
N ARG A 8 -35.66 42.11 -16.73
CA ARG A 8 -35.34 41.20 -15.60
C ARG A 8 -35.20 39.82 -16.19
N THR A 9 -34.01 39.35 -16.46
CA THR A 9 -33.72 37.91 -16.57
C THR A 9 -32.34 37.59 -17.20
N ILE A 10 -31.27 38.30 -16.90
CA ILE A 10 -29.94 37.86 -17.36
C ILE A 10 -28.92 37.61 -16.17
N ALA A 11 -29.36 37.84 -14.93
CA ALA A 11 -28.43 37.74 -13.77
C ALA A 11 -28.36 36.36 -13.08
N SER A 12 -29.13 35.35 -13.53
CA SER A 12 -29.27 34.09 -12.79
C SER A 12 -28.50 32.89 -13.38
N ILE A 13 -27.83 33.05 -14.51
CA ILE A 13 -27.13 31.89 -15.16
C ILE A 13 -25.61 31.86 -14.81
N ALA A 14 -25.03 32.95 -14.30
CA ALA A 14 -23.62 33.03 -14.03
C ALA A 14 -23.22 32.41 -12.69
N ALA A 15 -24.16 32.12 -11.78
CA ALA A 15 -23.85 31.59 -10.42
C ALA A 15 -23.77 30.07 -10.35
N LEU A 16 -24.18 29.32 -11.34
CA LEU A 16 -24.16 27.84 -11.33
C LEU A 16 -22.89 27.21 -11.92
N ALA A 17 -22.07 27.98 -12.62
CA ALA A 17 -20.88 27.47 -13.27
C ALA A 17 -19.64 27.41 -12.33
N LEU A 18 -19.67 28.05 -11.17
CA LEU A 18 -18.53 28.16 -10.26
C LEU A 18 -18.50 27.06 -9.19
N SER A 19 -19.58 26.29 -9.04
CA SER A 19 -19.69 25.25 -8.00
C SER A 19 -19.13 23.87 -8.38
N CYS A 20 -18.77 23.64 -9.64
CA CYS A 20 -18.27 22.34 -10.10
C CYS A 20 -16.73 22.19 -10.06
N LEU A 21 -15.98 23.23 -9.71
CA LEU A 21 -14.50 23.15 -9.73
C LEU A 21 -13.85 22.76 -8.40
N ALA A 22 -14.64 22.52 -7.35
CA ALA A 22 -14.10 22.27 -6.00
C ALA A 22 -13.99 20.77 -5.64
N ALA A 23 -14.24 19.83 -6.54
CA ALA A 23 -14.20 18.40 -6.28
C ALA A 23 -13.02 17.68 -6.98
N LEU A 24 -11.90 18.35 -7.17
CA LEU A 24 -10.63 17.65 -7.38
C LEU A 24 -10.14 17.20 -5.99
N THR A 25 -10.78 16.16 -5.46
CA THR A 25 -10.24 15.41 -4.33
C THR A 25 -8.90 14.84 -4.79
N PHE A 26 -7.81 15.42 -4.31
CA PHE A 26 -6.50 14.80 -4.40
C PHE A 26 -6.63 13.44 -3.72
N ALA A 27 -6.66 12.37 -4.51
CA ALA A 27 -6.46 11.04 -3.98
C ALA A 27 -5.02 11.00 -3.44
N GLN A 28 -4.87 11.29 -2.16
CA GLN A 28 -3.57 11.17 -1.47
C GLN A 28 -3.26 9.67 -1.46
N ALA A 29 -2.16 9.30 -2.09
CA ALA A 29 -1.64 7.95 -1.99
C ALA A 29 -1.43 7.64 -0.50
N GLN A 30 -2.11 6.62 0.00
CA GLN A 30 -1.92 6.20 1.37
C GLN A 30 -0.52 5.57 1.50
N PRO A 31 0.25 5.90 2.55
CA PRO A 31 1.54 5.26 2.77
C PRO A 31 1.37 3.74 2.90
N ALA A 32 2.40 3.00 2.54
CA ALA A 32 2.40 1.55 2.71
C ALA A 32 2.13 1.19 4.19
N PRO A 33 1.38 0.12 4.47
CA PRO A 33 0.99 -0.25 5.84
C PRO A 33 2.17 -0.64 6.74
N PHE A 34 3.38 -0.71 6.18
CA PHE A 34 4.65 -0.96 6.88
C PHE A 34 5.64 0.20 6.73
N ALA A 35 5.15 1.41 6.41
CA ALA A 35 6.01 2.59 6.22
C ALA A 35 6.81 2.97 7.48
N ALA A 36 6.33 2.62 8.69
CA ALA A 36 7.05 2.80 9.94
C ALA A 36 8.07 1.66 10.21
N GLY A 37 8.07 0.61 9.42
CA GLY A 37 8.96 -0.53 9.57
C GLY A 37 10.42 -0.19 9.29
N ARG A 38 11.33 -0.81 10.05
CA ARG A 38 12.78 -0.65 9.89
C ARG A 38 13.35 -1.86 9.15
N ALA A 39 13.73 -1.69 7.89
CA ALA A 39 14.25 -2.75 7.05
C ALA A 39 15.47 -3.49 7.65
N PRO A 40 16.46 -2.84 8.29
CA PRO A 40 17.56 -3.57 8.92
C PRO A 40 17.12 -4.55 10.03
N ALA A 41 16.16 -4.15 10.86
CA ALA A 41 15.59 -5.03 11.88
C ALA A 41 14.80 -6.19 11.25
N GLY A 42 14.05 -5.91 10.17
CA GLY A 42 13.36 -6.94 9.40
C GLY A 42 14.29 -7.96 8.78
N ARG A 43 15.46 -7.52 8.28
CA ARG A 43 16.48 -8.42 7.75
C ARG A 43 16.94 -9.44 8.78
N GLU A 44 17.26 -9.00 9.98
CA GLU A 44 17.72 -9.89 11.06
C GLU A 44 16.67 -10.98 11.35
N ILE A 45 15.40 -10.63 11.35
CA ILE A 45 14.32 -11.60 11.58
C ILE A 45 14.20 -12.57 10.40
N VAL A 46 14.23 -12.07 9.15
CA VAL A 46 14.11 -12.90 7.95
C VAL A 46 15.28 -13.89 7.85
N ASP A 47 16.50 -13.42 8.07
CA ASP A 47 17.71 -14.26 8.02
C ASP A 47 17.64 -15.39 9.05
N ARG A 48 17.17 -15.09 10.26
CA ARG A 48 17.08 -16.05 11.36
C ARG A 48 15.93 -17.05 11.19
N ASP A 49 14.76 -16.60 10.77
CA ASP A 49 13.52 -17.36 10.93
C ASP A 49 12.86 -17.80 9.61
N CYS A 50 13.20 -17.21 8.47
CA CYS A 50 12.49 -17.45 7.21
C CYS A 50 13.35 -18.21 6.18
N VAL A 51 14.63 -17.89 6.09
CA VAL A 51 15.54 -18.37 5.04
C VAL A 51 15.63 -19.90 5.03
N GLY A 52 15.75 -20.55 6.18
CA GLY A 52 15.94 -21.99 6.26
C GLY A 52 14.77 -22.78 5.64
N CYS A 53 13.53 -22.41 5.95
CA CYS A 53 12.35 -23.06 5.41
C CYS A 53 12.17 -22.76 3.92
N HIS A 54 12.33 -21.50 3.51
CA HIS A 54 12.21 -21.13 2.11
C HIS A 54 13.28 -21.81 1.23
N ALA A 55 14.51 -21.91 1.71
CA ALA A 55 15.57 -22.64 0.99
C ALA A 55 15.23 -24.13 0.75
N GLN A 56 14.60 -24.78 1.72
CA GLN A 56 14.14 -26.16 1.55
C GLN A 56 13.06 -26.29 0.48
N LEU A 57 12.16 -25.30 0.39
CA LEU A 57 11.07 -25.30 -0.60
C LEU A 57 11.55 -25.01 -2.04
N PHE A 58 12.67 -24.33 -2.20
CA PHE A 58 13.15 -23.81 -3.48
C PHE A 58 14.58 -24.25 -3.80
N ALA A 59 14.92 -25.50 -3.50
CA ALA A 59 16.20 -26.14 -3.87
C ALA A 59 17.45 -25.31 -3.46
N GLY A 60 17.40 -24.64 -2.32
CA GLY A 60 18.48 -23.81 -1.78
C GLY A 60 18.32 -22.31 -2.04
N ASP A 61 17.46 -21.88 -2.94
CA ASP A 61 17.20 -20.46 -3.24
C ASP A 61 15.99 -19.94 -2.44
N ALA A 62 16.23 -19.51 -1.19
CA ALA A 62 15.20 -18.99 -0.32
C ALA A 62 14.48 -17.75 -0.85
N GLU A 63 15.14 -16.97 -1.71
CA GLU A 63 14.60 -15.70 -2.22
C GLU A 63 13.68 -15.92 -3.43
N GLN A 64 13.69 -17.09 -4.03
CA GLN A 64 12.87 -17.40 -5.19
C GLN A 64 11.38 -17.15 -4.94
N ILE A 65 10.90 -17.41 -3.72
CA ILE A 65 9.49 -17.14 -3.35
C ILE A 65 9.09 -15.69 -3.54
N TYR A 66 10.02 -14.75 -3.34
CA TYR A 66 9.77 -13.31 -3.45
C TYR A 66 9.93 -12.80 -4.89
N ARG A 67 10.78 -13.44 -5.69
CA ARG A 67 11.17 -12.97 -7.03
C ARG A 67 10.39 -13.61 -8.19
N ARG A 68 9.78 -14.78 -7.98
CA ARG A 68 9.06 -15.50 -9.05
C ARG A 68 7.91 -14.67 -9.62
N ALA A 69 7.65 -14.81 -10.92
CA ALA A 69 6.62 -14.03 -11.63
C ALA A 69 5.21 -14.31 -11.10
N GLU A 70 4.93 -15.56 -10.72
CA GLU A 70 3.64 -16.04 -10.21
C GLU A 70 3.44 -15.85 -8.69
N ARG A 71 4.28 -15.03 -8.06
CA ARG A 71 4.13 -14.69 -6.64
C ARG A 71 2.73 -14.10 -6.37
N ARG A 72 2.12 -14.52 -5.27
CA ARG A 72 0.76 -14.10 -4.89
C ARG A 72 0.68 -12.66 -4.41
N VAL A 73 1.73 -12.19 -3.78
CA VAL A 73 1.80 -10.84 -3.22
C VAL A 73 2.03 -9.83 -4.33
N LYS A 74 1.06 -8.96 -4.55
CA LYS A 74 1.04 -7.95 -5.63
C LYS A 74 0.89 -6.51 -5.11
N THR A 75 0.63 -6.32 -3.81
CA THR A 75 0.42 -5.00 -3.20
C THR A 75 1.10 -4.92 -1.83
N PRO A 76 1.38 -3.70 -1.32
CA PRO A 76 1.89 -3.52 0.04
C PRO A 76 1.02 -4.17 1.12
N ALA A 77 -0.30 -4.03 1.02
CA ALA A 77 -1.23 -4.63 1.98
C ALA A 77 -1.17 -6.16 1.97
N GLN A 78 -1.05 -6.77 0.78
CA GLN A 78 -0.88 -8.22 0.66
C GLN A 78 0.46 -8.70 1.22
N LEU A 79 1.52 -7.87 1.11
CA LEU A 79 2.82 -8.21 1.70
C LEU A 79 2.72 -8.32 3.22
N LEU A 80 2.19 -7.29 3.89
CA LEU A 80 2.01 -7.33 5.34
C LEU A 80 1.09 -8.48 5.75
N ALA A 81 -0.03 -8.67 5.07
CA ALA A 81 -0.95 -9.77 5.36
C ALA A 81 -0.27 -11.15 5.21
N GLN A 82 0.60 -11.34 4.23
CA GLN A 82 1.35 -12.59 4.07
C GLN A 82 2.34 -12.81 5.22
N VAL A 83 3.02 -11.76 5.70
CA VAL A 83 3.89 -11.84 6.88
C VAL A 83 3.09 -12.26 8.11
N GLN A 84 1.92 -11.68 8.31
CA GLN A 84 1.01 -12.02 9.42
C GLN A 84 0.54 -13.49 9.37
N VAL A 85 0.16 -13.96 8.18
CA VAL A 85 -0.20 -15.37 7.98
C VAL A 85 0.97 -16.29 8.33
N CYS A 86 2.19 -15.96 7.90
CA CYS A 86 3.38 -16.75 8.26
C CYS A 86 3.65 -16.73 9.76
N ASN A 87 3.53 -15.56 10.42
CA ASN A 87 3.69 -15.43 11.86
C ASN A 87 2.76 -16.39 12.62
N VAL A 88 1.47 -16.37 12.26
CA VAL A 88 0.45 -17.25 12.89
C VAL A 88 0.75 -18.73 12.59
N ASN A 89 0.98 -19.09 11.33
CA ASN A 89 1.16 -20.50 10.93
C ASN A 89 2.42 -21.13 11.52
N LEU A 90 3.48 -20.32 11.73
CA LEU A 90 4.73 -20.79 12.27
C LEU A 90 4.83 -20.60 13.80
N GLY A 91 3.82 -19.99 14.42
CA GLY A 91 3.79 -19.74 15.87
C GLY A 91 4.95 -18.88 16.36
N LYS A 92 5.39 -17.90 15.56
CA LYS A 92 6.57 -17.08 15.90
C LYS A 92 6.31 -16.06 17.00
N GLY A 93 5.06 -15.58 17.10
CA GLY A 93 4.66 -14.62 18.13
C GLY A 93 5.23 -13.22 17.91
N TYR A 94 5.52 -12.83 16.68
CA TYR A 94 5.95 -11.46 16.37
C TYR A 94 4.89 -10.43 16.73
N PHE A 95 5.35 -9.32 17.30
CA PHE A 95 4.51 -8.14 17.49
C PHE A 95 4.23 -7.44 16.16
N PRO A 96 3.15 -6.63 16.06
CA PRO A 96 2.82 -5.92 14.82
C PRO A 96 3.96 -5.10 14.24
N GLU A 97 4.78 -4.44 15.07
CA GLU A 97 5.94 -3.68 14.61
C GLU A 97 7.06 -4.56 14.04
N GLU A 98 7.23 -5.78 14.51
CA GLU A 98 8.19 -6.74 13.95
C GLU A 98 7.71 -7.24 12.58
N GLU A 99 6.40 -7.46 12.42
CA GLU A 99 5.79 -7.78 11.13
C GLU A 99 5.98 -6.66 10.11
N GLU A 100 5.83 -5.39 10.54
CA GLU A 100 6.13 -4.23 9.71
C GLU A 100 7.63 -4.15 9.35
N HIS A 101 8.54 -4.46 10.27
CA HIS A 101 9.98 -4.53 9.99
C HIS A 101 10.29 -5.56 8.91
N ILE A 102 9.71 -6.75 9.01
CA ILE A 102 9.86 -7.83 8.02
C ILE A 102 9.33 -7.36 6.66
N ALA A 103 8.11 -6.80 6.61
CA ALA A 103 7.49 -6.33 5.38
C ALA A 103 8.32 -5.19 4.74
N ALA A 104 8.84 -4.25 5.53
CA ALA A 104 9.70 -3.18 5.06
C ALA A 104 10.99 -3.71 4.40
N TYR A 105 11.65 -4.69 5.02
CA TYR A 105 12.82 -5.34 4.44
C TYR A 105 12.50 -6.07 3.14
N LEU A 106 11.47 -6.91 3.13
CA LEU A 106 11.07 -7.65 1.94
C LEU A 106 10.67 -6.72 0.80
N ASN A 107 10.00 -5.60 1.10
CA ASN A 107 9.68 -4.59 0.11
C ASN A 107 10.95 -3.93 -0.45
N LEU A 108 11.86 -3.53 0.42
CA LEU A 108 13.11 -2.88 0.03
C LEU A 108 13.96 -3.76 -0.90
N GLU A 109 14.04 -5.06 -0.60
CA GLU A 109 14.92 -5.96 -1.36
C GLU A 109 14.24 -6.56 -2.59
N PHE A 110 12.97 -6.98 -2.49
CA PHE A 110 12.37 -7.85 -3.49
C PHE A 110 11.12 -7.30 -4.17
N TYR A 111 10.17 -6.72 -3.41
CA TYR A 111 8.87 -6.36 -3.98
C TYR A 111 8.86 -5.01 -4.68
N LYS A 112 9.58 -4.04 -4.15
CA LYS A 112 9.74 -2.68 -4.73
C LYS A 112 8.40 -1.95 -4.95
N PHE A 113 7.42 -2.20 -4.09
CA PHE A 113 6.19 -1.40 -4.11
C PHE A 113 6.50 0.05 -3.71
N ALA A 114 5.74 0.99 -4.29
CA ALA A 114 5.84 2.38 -3.88
C ALA A 114 5.50 2.55 -2.38
N PRO A 115 6.18 3.48 -1.70
CA PRO A 115 5.96 3.76 -0.28
C PRO A 115 4.58 4.37 -0.02
#